data_b7fcd26a98314d8b2970fa87e9dc05de
#
_entry.id   b7fcd26a98314d8b2970fa87e9dc05de
#
_cell.length_a   1.000
_cell.length_b   1.000
_cell.length_c   1.000
_cell.angle_alpha   90.00
_cell.angle_beta   90.00
_cell.angle_gamma   90.00
#
_symmetry.space_group_name_H-M   'P 1'
#
loop_
_entity.id
_entity.type
_entity.pdbx_description
1 polymer ?
#
loop_
_entity_poly.entity_id
_entity_poly.type
_entity_poly.pdbx_seq_one_letter_code
_entity_poly.pdbx_strand_id
1 'polypeptide(L)'
;RDLNMVYSLRARNTLDANRIETYLQDTYRFTSTNSHAFFTLNYGVRISHWSFNKETIISPRLSLGIIPAFNHNVTMRFATGIYYQAPFFKELRDTSTVNGVTYARLNEKAKSQRSIHFIAGFDYRFYLNQRPFKFTAETYYKALSNLVPYSVNNVKVVYYGDNIGSGHAMGIDLKLYGEFVPGTDSWISLSVMNTRMKLNGKNIPLPTDQRYAVNLFFTDYFPRTERWKMSLKLAYADGLPFSAPHKKIENNSFRAPAYKRADIGMSYRLLNNEHKTSNSIFRNIWLGIDCLNLFGISNVNSYYWITDVTNHQYAVPNYLTGRQINARILCEF
;
A
#
# COMPACT_ATOMS: atom_id res chain seq x y z
N ARG A 1 40.95 23.50 -14.89
CA ARG A 1 39.60 23.05 -15.30
C ARG A 1 38.62 23.77 -14.37
N ASP A 2 37.93 24.77 -14.89
CA ASP A 2 36.93 25.51 -14.15
C ASP A 2 35.76 24.56 -13.79
N LEU A 3 35.50 24.40 -12.51
CA LEU A 3 34.35 23.71 -12.00
C LEU A 3 33.10 24.56 -12.28
N ASN A 4 32.48 24.35 -13.44
CA ASN A 4 31.21 24.98 -13.76
C ASN A 4 30.10 24.34 -12.89
N MET A 5 29.53 25.10 -11.97
CA MET A 5 28.37 24.70 -11.20
C MET A 5 27.18 24.55 -12.15
N VAL A 6 26.84 23.31 -12.48
CA VAL A 6 25.82 22.99 -13.49
C VAL A 6 24.40 23.36 -13.02
N TYR A 7 24.15 23.37 -11.72
CA TYR A 7 22.84 23.72 -11.15
C TYR A 7 22.89 23.93 -9.64
N SER A 8 22.44 25.08 -9.18
CA SER A 8 22.16 25.31 -7.74
C SER A 8 20.82 26.00 -7.60
N LEU A 9 19.84 25.30 -7.04
CA LEU A 9 18.55 25.89 -6.69
C LEU A 9 18.46 26.03 -5.17
N ARG A 10 18.48 27.26 -4.67
CA ARG A 10 18.15 27.58 -3.29
C ARG A 10 16.81 28.31 -3.29
N ALA A 11 15.79 27.68 -2.73
CA ALA A 11 14.49 28.31 -2.55
C ALA A 11 13.95 28.01 -1.17
N ARG A 12 13.41 29.02 -0.51
CA ARG A 12 12.67 28.91 0.72
C ARG A 12 11.23 29.32 0.41
N ASN A 13 10.34 28.34 0.31
CA ASN A 13 8.91 28.57 0.14
C ASN A 13 8.19 28.16 1.42
N THR A 14 7.26 29.00 1.86
CA THR A 14 6.33 28.69 2.95
C THR A 14 4.94 28.51 2.39
N LEU A 15 4.21 27.52 2.88
CA LEU A 15 2.81 27.29 2.56
C LEU A 15 1.99 27.65 3.80
N ASP A 16 1.21 28.73 3.68
CA ASP A 16 0.22 29.12 4.69
C ASP A 16 -1.16 28.97 4.06
N ALA A 17 -1.92 27.99 4.51
CA ALA A 17 -3.22 27.68 3.95
C ALA A 17 -4.11 26.93 4.94
N ASN A 18 -5.40 27.20 4.88
CA ASN A 18 -6.42 26.53 5.66
C ASN A 18 -7.16 25.51 4.82
N ARG A 19 -7.48 24.36 5.44
CA ARG A 19 -8.38 23.36 4.85
C ARG A 19 -9.56 23.14 5.78
N ILE A 20 -10.75 23.31 5.23
CA ILE A 20 -12.02 23.06 5.94
C ILE A 20 -12.65 21.85 5.31
N GLU A 21 -12.98 20.87 6.14
CA GLU A 21 -13.64 19.62 5.70
C GLU A 21 -14.89 19.38 6.51
N THR A 22 -15.97 19.03 5.82
CA THR A 22 -17.22 18.58 6.44
C THR A 22 -17.69 17.31 5.74
N TYR A 23 -18.43 16.48 6.46
CA TYR A 23 -19.02 15.27 5.89
C TYR A 23 -20.37 14.97 6.51
N LEU A 24 -21.21 14.32 5.71
CA LEU A 24 -22.49 13.73 6.12
C LEU A 24 -22.49 12.29 5.65
N GLN A 25 -22.82 11.37 6.55
CA GLN A 25 -22.88 9.94 6.25
C GLN A 25 -24.03 9.31 7.01
N ASP A 26 -24.70 8.34 6.37
CA ASP A 26 -25.75 7.54 7.00
C ASP A 26 -25.61 6.06 6.60
N THR A 27 -26.19 5.19 7.41
CA THR A 27 -26.20 3.74 7.23
C THR A 27 -27.63 3.22 7.35
N TYR A 28 -28.17 2.75 6.24
CA TYR A 28 -29.49 2.14 6.20
C TYR A 28 -29.37 0.62 6.14
N ARG A 29 -30.04 -0.06 7.08
CA ARG A 29 -30.09 -1.52 7.16
C ARG A 29 -31.52 -2.01 7.01
N PHE A 30 -31.70 -2.99 6.14
CA PHE A 30 -33.02 -3.56 5.92
C PHE A 30 -32.92 -5.05 5.56
N THR A 31 -34.02 -5.76 5.82
CA THR A 31 -34.19 -7.16 5.41
C THR A 31 -35.26 -7.20 4.33
N SER A 32 -34.98 -7.87 3.23
CA SER A 32 -35.99 -8.08 2.18
C SER A 32 -37.05 -9.04 2.65
N THR A 33 -38.32 -8.63 2.60
CA THR A 33 -39.48 -9.47 2.99
C THR A 33 -39.64 -10.71 2.12
N ASN A 34 -39.30 -10.60 0.83
CA ASN A 34 -39.45 -11.71 -0.13
C ASN A 34 -38.26 -12.69 -0.12
N SER A 35 -37.04 -12.20 0.05
CA SER A 35 -35.82 -13.02 -0.05
C SER A 35 -35.15 -13.30 1.29
N HIS A 36 -35.61 -12.67 2.40
CA HIS A 36 -34.94 -12.73 3.71
C HIS A 36 -33.45 -12.42 3.73
N ALA A 37 -32.97 -11.76 2.68
CA ALA A 37 -31.59 -11.30 2.60
C ALA A 37 -31.40 -10.02 3.40
N PHE A 38 -30.22 -9.87 4.03
CA PHE A 38 -29.85 -8.66 4.77
C PHE A 38 -29.06 -7.72 3.89
N PHE A 39 -29.47 -6.47 3.89
CA PHE A 39 -28.81 -5.39 3.15
C PHE A 39 -28.29 -4.33 4.12
N THR A 40 -27.10 -3.85 3.85
CA THR A 40 -26.50 -2.69 4.54
C THR A 40 -26.04 -1.70 3.48
N LEU A 41 -26.73 -0.57 3.40
CA LEU A 41 -26.40 0.52 2.49
C LEU A 41 -25.74 1.64 3.30
N ASN A 42 -24.48 1.97 2.97
CA ASN A 42 -23.81 3.15 3.50
C ASN A 42 -23.67 4.17 2.38
N TYR A 43 -24.05 5.39 2.64
CA TYR A 43 -23.92 6.49 1.70
C TYR A 43 -23.51 7.76 2.42
N GLY A 44 -22.80 8.62 1.71
CA GLY A 44 -22.35 9.86 2.30
C GLY A 44 -21.63 10.76 1.30
N VAL A 45 -21.42 11.97 1.73
CA VAL A 45 -20.71 12.99 0.97
C VAL A 45 -19.72 13.72 1.89
N ARG A 46 -18.53 13.98 1.36
CA ARG A 46 -17.55 14.85 2.00
C ARG A 46 -17.33 16.06 1.11
N ILE A 47 -17.28 17.23 1.71
CA ILE A 47 -16.93 18.49 1.07
C ILE A 47 -15.66 18.99 1.72
N SER A 48 -14.69 19.38 0.91
CA SER A 48 -13.41 19.95 1.37
C SER A 48 -13.11 21.21 0.58
N HIS A 49 -12.77 22.28 1.27
CA HIS A 49 -12.30 23.54 0.69
C HIS A 49 -10.86 23.80 1.13
N TRP A 50 -9.99 24.09 0.16
CA TRP A 50 -8.60 24.42 0.42
C TRP A 50 -8.29 25.84 -0.05
N SER A 51 -7.86 26.71 0.87
CA SER A 51 -7.66 28.12 0.59
C SER A 51 -6.45 28.40 -0.32
N PHE A 52 -5.47 27.52 -0.35
CA PHE A 52 -4.25 27.68 -1.17
C PHE A 52 -4.55 27.84 -2.66
N ASN A 53 -5.29 26.91 -3.23
CA ASN A 53 -5.67 26.90 -4.64
C ASN A 53 -7.16 27.22 -4.86
N LYS A 54 -7.88 27.61 -3.81
CA LYS A 54 -9.32 27.92 -3.79
C LYS A 54 -10.19 26.78 -4.33
N GLU A 55 -9.71 25.54 -4.21
CA GLU A 55 -10.40 24.36 -4.70
C GLU A 55 -11.45 23.87 -3.71
N THR A 56 -12.68 23.69 -4.19
CA THR A 56 -13.75 23.02 -3.46
C THR A 56 -14.06 21.70 -4.13
N ILE A 57 -13.95 20.61 -3.38
CA ILE A 57 -14.17 19.25 -3.85
C ILE A 57 -15.32 18.59 -3.12
N ILE A 58 -16.12 17.82 -3.88
CA ILE A 58 -17.25 17.04 -3.37
C ILE A 58 -16.98 15.57 -3.67
N SER A 59 -16.99 14.75 -2.61
CA SER A 59 -16.59 13.35 -2.63
C SER A 59 -17.76 12.46 -2.18
N PRO A 60 -18.71 12.12 -3.07
CA PRO A 60 -19.78 11.18 -2.78
C PRO A 60 -19.24 9.75 -2.69
N ARG A 61 -19.81 8.94 -1.80
CA ARG A 61 -19.46 7.53 -1.57
C ARG A 61 -20.72 6.71 -1.34
N LEU A 62 -20.72 5.50 -1.86
CA LEU A 62 -21.79 4.53 -1.71
C LEU A 62 -21.18 3.16 -1.50
N SER A 63 -21.70 2.38 -0.56
CA SER A 63 -21.38 0.96 -0.44
C SER A 63 -22.61 0.15 -0.06
N LEU A 64 -22.69 -1.06 -0.62
CA LEU A 64 -23.76 -2.01 -0.41
C LEU A 64 -23.17 -3.34 0.06
N GLY A 65 -23.55 -3.78 1.23
CA GLY A 65 -23.30 -5.11 1.76
C GLY A 65 -24.57 -5.97 1.66
N ILE A 66 -24.41 -7.21 1.21
CA ILE A 66 -25.52 -8.17 1.03
C ILE A 66 -25.12 -9.48 1.70
N ILE A 67 -25.96 -9.95 2.62
CA ILE A 67 -25.90 -11.32 3.15
C ILE A 67 -27.11 -12.05 2.60
N PRO A 68 -26.93 -12.97 1.62
CA PRO A 68 -28.05 -13.65 0.98
C PRO A 68 -28.71 -14.65 1.92
N ALA A 69 -30.02 -14.85 1.77
CA ALA A 69 -30.79 -15.77 2.61
C ALA A 69 -30.42 -17.24 2.41
N PHE A 70 -29.99 -17.61 1.22
CA PHE A 70 -29.60 -18.99 0.90
C PHE A 70 -28.32 -19.43 1.60
N ASN A 71 -27.47 -18.48 2.02
CA ASN A 71 -26.24 -18.80 2.76
C ASN A 71 -25.73 -17.56 3.55
N HIS A 72 -25.97 -17.55 4.85
CA HIS A 72 -25.53 -16.48 5.74
C HIS A 72 -24.00 -16.42 5.97
N ASN A 73 -23.28 -17.45 5.56
CA ASN A 73 -21.80 -17.44 5.58
C ASN A 73 -21.20 -16.66 4.43
N VAL A 74 -22.01 -16.27 3.45
CA VAL A 74 -21.61 -15.46 2.31
C VAL A 74 -21.89 -13.99 2.60
N THR A 75 -20.96 -13.12 2.27
CA THR A 75 -21.16 -11.66 2.26
C THR A 75 -20.65 -11.10 0.94
N MET A 76 -21.51 -10.43 0.21
CA MET A 76 -21.15 -9.68 -1.00
C MET A 76 -21.04 -8.21 -0.66
N ARG A 77 -20.06 -7.53 -1.24
CA ARG A 77 -19.81 -6.09 -1.03
C ARG A 77 -19.60 -5.41 -2.35
N PHE A 78 -20.26 -4.27 -2.52
CA PHE A 78 -20.08 -3.38 -3.65
C PHE A 78 -19.81 -1.99 -3.11
N ALA A 79 -18.83 -1.28 -3.68
CA ALA A 79 -18.54 0.07 -3.28
C ALA A 79 -18.13 0.91 -4.49
N THR A 80 -18.60 2.16 -4.48
CA THR A 80 -18.20 3.17 -5.46
C THR A 80 -18.07 4.52 -4.78
N GLY A 81 -17.28 5.40 -5.38
CA GLY A 81 -17.12 6.75 -4.85
C GLY A 81 -16.08 7.54 -5.62
N ILE A 82 -16.13 8.85 -5.40
CA ILE A 82 -15.15 9.79 -5.93
C ILE A 82 -14.24 10.22 -4.81
N TYR A 83 -12.95 10.01 -5.01
CA TYR A 83 -11.92 10.30 -4.02
C TYR A 83 -10.96 11.34 -4.58
N TYR A 84 -10.56 12.27 -3.72
CA TYR A 84 -9.60 13.29 -4.08
C TYR A 84 -8.43 13.27 -3.10
N GLN A 85 -7.25 13.51 -3.64
CA GLN A 85 -6.03 13.71 -2.88
C GLN A 85 -5.45 15.07 -3.26
N ALA A 86 -5.42 15.97 -2.30
CA ALA A 86 -4.76 17.25 -2.49
C ALA A 86 -3.25 17.04 -2.70
N PRO A 87 -2.61 17.88 -3.52
CA PRO A 87 -1.17 17.80 -3.76
C PRO A 87 -0.37 17.91 -2.47
N PHE A 88 0.67 17.11 -2.35
CA PHE A 88 1.67 17.29 -1.30
C PHE A 88 2.53 18.53 -1.58
N PHE A 89 3.14 19.10 -0.56
CA PHE A 89 4.02 20.27 -0.70
C PHE A 89 5.10 20.07 -1.79
N LYS A 90 5.63 18.85 -1.93
CA LYS A 90 6.63 18.54 -2.96
C LYS A 90 6.05 18.53 -4.37
N GLU A 91 4.78 18.17 -4.55
CA GLU A 91 4.07 18.17 -5.83
C GLU A 91 3.73 19.58 -6.31
N LEU A 92 3.59 20.53 -5.37
CA LEU A 92 3.32 21.94 -5.66
C LEU A 92 4.55 22.70 -6.16
N ARG A 93 5.75 22.12 -6.06
CA ARG A 93 6.97 22.82 -6.46
C ARG A 93 7.05 22.93 -7.96
N ASP A 94 7.05 24.15 -8.44
CA ASP A 94 7.31 24.49 -9.83
C ASP A 94 8.61 25.30 -9.93
N THR A 95 9.34 25.12 -11.04
CA THR A 95 10.57 25.87 -11.31
C THR A 95 10.40 26.68 -12.58
N SER A 96 10.66 27.98 -12.48
CA SER A 96 10.68 28.87 -13.64
C SER A 96 12.05 29.50 -13.80
N THR A 97 12.57 29.54 -15.02
CA THR A 97 13.84 30.20 -15.33
C THR A 97 13.54 31.53 -16.02
N VAL A 98 13.99 32.62 -15.40
CA VAL A 98 13.86 33.97 -15.93
C VAL A 98 15.28 34.58 -16.00
N ASN A 99 15.68 35.04 -17.16
CA ASN A 99 17.03 35.64 -17.40
C ASN A 99 18.18 34.76 -16.91
N GLY A 100 18.09 33.41 -17.12
CA GLY A 100 19.13 32.48 -16.73
C GLY A 100 19.16 32.10 -15.24
N VAL A 101 18.29 32.69 -14.41
CA VAL A 101 18.16 32.36 -12.98
C VAL A 101 16.92 31.49 -12.76
N THR A 102 17.11 30.34 -12.13
CA THR A 102 16.01 29.42 -11.83
C THR A 102 15.43 29.72 -10.44
N TYR A 103 14.14 30.00 -10.41
CA TYR A 103 13.36 30.24 -9.19
C TYR A 103 12.46 29.05 -8.94
N ALA A 104 12.33 28.62 -7.69
CA ALA A 104 11.30 27.68 -7.28
C ALA A 104 10.15 28.47 -6.64
N ARG A 105 8.94 28.20 -7.10
CA ARG A 105 7.70 28.74 -6.54
C ARG A 105 6.69 27.63 -6.34
N LEU A 106 5.62 27.90 -5.60
CA LEU A 106 4.52 26.97 -5.44
C LEU A 106 3.50 27.20 -6.56
N ASN A 107 3.04 26.09 -7.17
CA ASN A 107 2.02 26.12 -8.20
C ASN A 107 0.62 26.16 -7.56
N GLU A 108 0.03 27.34 -7.49
CA GLU A 108 -1.34 27.54 -6.98
C GLU A 108 -2.43 26.99 -7.92
N LYS A 109 -2.07 26.64 -9.16
CA LYS A 109 -2.99 26.07 -10.14
C LYS A 109 -3.10 24.54 -10.01
N ALA A 110 -2.20 23.90 -9.25
CA ALA A 110 -2.23 22.47 -9.04
C ALA A 110 -3.52 22.04 -8.35
N LYS A 111 -4.23 21.11 -8.96
CA LYS A 111 -5.52 20.58 -8.47
C LYS A 111 -5.33 19.27 -7.75
N SER A 112 -6.33 18.91 -6.95
CA SER A 112 -6.41 17.59 -6.34
C SER A 112 -6.45 16.48 -7.38
N GLN A 113 -5.64 15.45 -7.19
CA GLN A 113 -5.71 14.22 -7.99
C GLN A 113 -7.03 13.51 -7.69
N ARG A 114 -7.72 13.00 -8.70
CA ARG A 114 -9.04 12.37 -8.57
C ARG A 114 -8.99 10.90 -8.92
N SER A 115 -9.69 10.09 -8.13
CA SER A 115 -9.90 8.67 -8.39
C SER A 115 -11.38 8.29 -8.22
N ILE A 116 -11.95 7.65 -9.22
CA ILE A 116 -13.30 7.08 -9.16
C ILE A 116 -13.11 5.57 -8.94
N HIS A 117 -13.68 5.02 -7.88
CA HIS A 117 -13.52 3.62 -7.49
C HIS A 117 -14.78 2.83 -7.81
N PHE A 118 -14.57 1.60 -8.31
CA PHE A 118 -15.57 0.54 -8.41
C PHE A 118 -14.95 -0.71 -7.79
N ILE A 119 -15.58 -1.23 -6.74
CA ILE A 119 -15.07 -2.36 -5.95
C ILE A 119 -16.20 -3.37 -5.81
N ALA A 120 -15.90 -4.65 -6.05
CA ALA A 120 -16.78 -5.76 -5.76
C ALA A 120 -16.01 -6.77 -4.90
N GLY A 121 -16.58 -7.13 -3.77
CA GLY A 121 -15.96 -8.05 -2.82
C GLY A 121 -16.89 -9.19 -2.46
N PHE A 122 -16.29 -10.31 -2.13
CA PHE A 122 -16.96 -11.55 -1.73
C PHE A 122 -16.23 -12.14 -0.55
N ASP A 123 -16.94 -12.42 0.54
CA ASP A 123 -16.44 -13.15 1.71
C ASP A 123 -17.23 -14.43 1.87
N TYR A 124 -16.53 -15.53 2.13
CA TYR A 124 -17.13 -16.81 2.46
C TYR A 124 -16.48 -17.37 3.72
N ARG A 125 -17.32 -17.60 4.75
CA ARG A 125 -16.91 -18.26 6.00
C ARG A 125 -17.31 -19.72 5.92
N PHE A 126 -16.41 -20.61 6.28
CA PHE A 126 -16.67 -22.05 6.28
C PHE A 126 -15.85 -22.76 7.34
N TYR A 127 -16.23 -23.97 7.63
CA TYR A 127 -15.48 -24.83 8.54
C TYR A 127 -14.84 -25.97 7.76
N LEU A 128 -13.57 -26.22 8.05
CA LEU A 128 -12.83 -27.37 7.55
C LEU A 128 -12.29 -28.13 8.76
N ASN A 129 -12.69 -29.40 8.94
CA ASN A 129 -12.35 -30.19 10.12
C ASN A 129 -12.66 -29.45 11.44
N GLN A 130 -13.86 -28.87 11.53
CA GLN A 130 -14.36 -28.08 12.67
C GLN A 130 -13.58 -26.78 12.98
N ARG A 131 -12.69 -26.35 12.10
CA ARG A 131 -11.90 -25.13 12.24
C ARG A 131 -12.46 -24.01 11.36
N PRO A 132 -12.48 -22.77 11.86
CA PRO A 132 -13.03 -21.65 11.10
C PRO A 132 -12.04 -21.17 10.04
N PHE A 133 -12.56 -20.99 8.83
CA PHE A 133 -11.85 -20.40 7.70
C PHE A 133 -12.68 -19.27 7.09
N LYS A 134 -12.00 -18.32 6.51
CA LYS A 134 -12.58 -17.24 5.72
C LYS A 134 -11.82 -17.08 4.42
N PHE A 135 -12.53 -17.21 3.31
CA PHE A 135 -12.05 -16.83 1.99
C PHE A 135 -12.58 -15.45 1.64
N THR A 136 -11.70 -14.58 1.16
CA THR A 136 -12.05 -13.24 0.67
C THR A 136 -11.53 -13.10 -0.75
N ALA A 137 -12.39 -12.63 -1.65
CA ALA A 137 -12.02 -12.20 -2.98
C ALA A 137 -12.52 -10.78 -3.20
N GLU A 138 -11.68 -9.91 -3.74
CA GLU A 138 -12.03 -8.53 -4.05
C GLU A 138 -11.46 -8.17 -5.43
N THR A 139 -12.28 -7.58 -6.28
CA THR A 139 -11.85 -6.97 -7.53
C THR A 139 -12.11 -5.47 -7.49
N TYR A 140 -11.23 -4.71 -8.10
CA TYR A 140 -11.36 -3.27 -8.14
C TYR A 140 -10.92 -2.68 -9.48
N TYR A 141 -11.58 -1.60 -9.82
CA TYR A 141 -11.19 -0.69 -10.90
C TYR A 141 -11.22 0.74 -10.39
N LYS A 142 -10.11 1.47 -10.58
CA LYS A 142 -9.95 2.86 -10.17
C LYS A 142 -9.58 3.69 -11.40
N ALA A 143 -10.50 4.57 -11.84
CA ALA A 143 -10.22 5.53 -12.90
C ALA A 143 -9.53 6.74 -12.29
N LEU A 144 -8.31 7.04 -12.76
CA LEU A 144 -7.44 8.08 -12.23
C LEU A 144 -7.41 9.27 -13.18
N SER A 145 -7.54 10.48 -12.65
CA SER A 145 -7.46 11.72 -13.42
C SER A 145 -6.78 12.82 -12.62
N ASN A 146 -6.33 13.85 -13.31
CA ASN A 146 -5.57 14.96 -12.72
C ASN A 146 -4.31 14.46 -11.97
N LEU A 147 -3.66 13.41 -12.46
CA LEU A 147 -2.44 12.91 -11.84
C LEU A 147 -1.30 13.92 -12.07
N VAL A 148 -0.50 14.12 -11.03
CA VAL A 148 0.78 14.83 -11.12
C VAL A 148 1.88 13.80 -11.36
N PRO A 149 2.40 13.68 -12.59
CA PRO A 149 3.45 12.72 -12.88
C PRO A 149 4.74 13.07 -12.14
N TYR A 150 5.52 12.04 -11.84
CA TYR A 150 6.85 12.21 -11.28
C TYR A 150 7.83 11.20 -11.89
N SER A 151 9.09 11.55 -11.88
CA SER A 151 10.21 10.66 -12.20
C SER A 151 11.08 10.44 -10.96
N VAL A 152 11.73 9.29 -10.91
CA VAL A 152 12.73 9.01 -9.88
C VAL A 152 14.09 9.10 -10.51
N ASN A 153 14.87 10.09 -10.08
CA ASN A 153 16.23 10.32 -10.55
C ASN A 153 17.20 10.13 -9.39
N ASN A 154 17.97 9.05 -9.39
CA ASN A 154 18.86 8.67 -8.29
C ASN A 154 18.15 8.75 -6.95
N VAL A 155 17.23 8.01 -6.58
CA VAL A 155 16.42 8.05 -5.33
C VAL A 155 15.66 9.36 -5.07
N LYS A 156 15.88 10.41 -5.85
CA LYS A 156 15.17 11.67 -5.74
C LYS A 156 13.90 11.65 -6.59
N VAL A 157 12.76 11.89 -5.97
CA VAL A 157 11.49 12.08 -6.68
C VAL A 157 11.44 13.50 -7.22
N VAL A 158 11.21 13.64 -8.52
CA VAL A 158 11.05 14.91 -9.22
C VAL A 158 9.67 14.94 -9.84
N TYR A 159 8.81 15.82 -9.35
CA TYR A 159 7.46 16.02 -9.84
C TYR A 159 7.45 16.96 -11.05
N TYR A 160 6.54 16.72 -11.99
CA TYR A 160 6.33 17.60 -13.15
C TYR A 160 5.59 18.90 -12.79
N GLY A 161 4.96 18.95 -11.61
CA GLY A 161 4.28 20.14 -11.09
C GLY A 161 2.88 20.39 -11.62
N ASP A 162 2.46 19.72 -12.70
CA ASP A 162 1.17 19.91 -13.36
C ASP A 162 0.33 18.63 -13.36
N ASN A 163 -1.01 18.80 -13.34
CA ASN A 163 -2.00 17.71 -13.37
C ASN A 163 -2.25 17.20 -14.81
N ILE A 164 -1.25 16.69 -15.48
CA ILE A 164 -1.30 16.29 -16.90
C ILE A 164 -1.53 14.79 -17.13
N GLY A 165 -1.51 13.99 -16.08
CA GLY A 165 -1.67 12.54 -16.15
C GLY A 165 -3.12 12.10 -15.96
N SER A 166 -3.50 11.01 -16.63
CA SER A 166 -4.69 10.22 -16.36
C SER A 166 -4.31 8.74 -16.36
N GLY A 167 -5.17 7.86 -15.84
CA GLY A 167 -4.80 6.45 -15.82
C GLY A 167 -5.85 5.56 -15.17
N HIS A 168 -5.41 4.36 -14.83
CA HIS A 168 -6.23 3.40 -14.09
C HIS A 168 -5.36 2.52 -13.18
N ALA A 169 -6.00 2.01 -12.13
CA ALA A 169 -5.49 0.90 -11.35
C ALA A 169 -6.59 -0.14 -11.24
N MET A 170 -6.29 -1.38 -11.59
CA MET A 170 -7.24 -2.49 -11.49
C MET A 170 -6.54 -3.74 -10.98
N GLY A 171 -7.28 -4.60 -10.30
CA GLY A 171 -6.71 -5.81 -9.76
C GLY A 171 -7.72 -6.72 -9.10
N ILE A 172 -7.19 -7.88 -8.67
CA ILE A 172 -7.91 -8.89 -7.91
C ILE A 172 -7.04 -9.26 -6.71
N ASP A 173 -7.63 -9.20 -5.54
CA ASP A 173 -7.03 -9.60 -4.28
C ASP A 173 -7.77 -10.83 -3.73
N LEU A 174 -7.03 -11.90 -3.46
CA LEU A 174 -7.53 -13.13 -2.87
C LEU A 174 -6.86 -13.36 -1.53
N LYS A 175 -7.60 -13.78 -0.52
CA LYS A 175 -7.07 -14.11 0.79
C LYS A 175 -7.81 -15.31 1.38
N LEU A 176 -7.07 -16.29 1.84
CA LEU A 176 -7.55 -17.36 2.70
C LEU A 176 -6.94 -17.17 4.09
N TYR A 177 -7.79 -17.02 5.07
CA TYR A 177 -7.44 -16.86 6.47
C TYR A 177 -8.13 -17.95 7.28
N GLY A 178 -7.48 -18.46 8.32
CA GLY A 178 -8.11 -19.43 9.22
C GLY A 178 -7.16 -20.15 10.14
N GLU A 179 -7.73 -21.06 10.92
CA GLU A 179 -7.00 -21.93 11.81
C GLU A 179 -6.50 -23.18 11.05
N PHE A 180 -5.36 -23.06 10.39
CA PHE A 180 -4.69 -24.24 9.79
C PHE A 180 -4.20 -25.20 10.86
N VAL A 181 -3.82 -24.65 12.03
CA VAL A 181 -3.50 -25.37 13.25
C VAL A 181 -4.36 -24.82 14.39
N PRO A 182 -4.95 -25.68 15.27
CA PRO A 182 -5.81 -25.22 16.36
C PRO A 182 -5.14 -24.14 17.22
N GLY A 183 -5.90 -23.07 17.49
CA GLY A 183 -5.43 -21.94 18.31
C GLY A 183 -4.39 -21.04 17.66
N THR A 184 -4.17 -21.15 16.32
CA THR A 184 -3.27 -20.27 15.59
C THR A 184 -3.92 -19.67 14.36
N ASP A 185 -3.65 -18.40 14.12
CA ASP A 185 -4.10 -17.69 12.94
C ASP A 185 -3.04 -17.76 11.84
N SER A 186 -3.43 -18.25 10.69
CA SER A 186 -2.57 -18.32 9.51
C SER A 186 -3.30 -17.80 8.28
N TRP A 187 -2.58 -17.31 7.29
CA TRP A 187 -3.19 -16.80 6.08
C TRP A 187 -2.26 -16.86 4.87
N ILE A 188 -2.87 -16.95 3.70
CA ILE A 188 -2.22 -16.76 2.42
C ILE A 188 -2.99 -15.70 1.63
N SER A 189 -2.27 -14.81 0.95
CA SER A 189 -2.85 -13.82 0.05
C SER A 189 -2.15 -13.82 -1.30
N LEU A 190 -2.95 -13.58 -2.34
CA LEU A 190 -2.51 -13.37 -3.71
C LEU A 190 -3.14 -12.07 -4.22
N SER A 191 -2.33 -11.15 -4.70
CA SER A 191 -2.75 -9.94 -5.38
C SER A 191 -2.22 -9.95 -6.81
N VAL A 192 -3.09 -9.64 -7.76
CA VAL A 192 -2.72 -9.41 -9.17
C VAL A 192 -3.27 -8.06 -9.57
N MET A 193 -2.40 -7.16 -10.03
CA MET A 193 -2.82 -5.81 -10.39
C MET A 193 -2.11 -5.28 -11.63
N ASN A 194 -2.76 -4.28 -12.24
CA ASN A 194 -2.22 -3.50 -13.34
C ASN A 194 -2.50 -2.02 -13.07
N THR A 195 -1.44 -1.22 -13.05
CA THR A 195 -1.57 0.22 -12.83
C THR A 195 -0.88 0.97 -13.95
N ARG A 196 -1.63 1.80 -14.68
CA ARG A 196 -1.15 2.52 -15.84
C ARG A 196 -1.47 3.99 -15.75
N MET A 197 -0.55 4.80 -16.26
CA MET A 197 -0.74 6.22 -16.46
C MET A 197 -0.60 6.55 -17.95
N LYS A 198 -1.51 7.32 -18.46
CA LYS A 198 -1.44 7.91 -19.80
C LYS A 198 -0.80 9.29 -19.69
N LEU A 199 0.33 9.46 -20.35
CA LEU A 199 1.10 10.70 -20.39
C LEU A 199 1.56 10.94 -21.83
N ASN A 200 1.24 12.11 -22.39
CA ASN A 200 1.59 12.47 -23.78
C ASN A 200 1.20 11.40 -24.83
N GLY A 201 0.01 10.80 -24.66
CA GLY A 201 -0.50 9.76 -25.55
C GLY A 201 0.05 8.34 -25.32
N LYS A 202 1.07 8.17 -24.46
CA LYS A 202 1.68 6.86 -24.14
C LYS A 202 1.15 6.30 -22.83
N ASN A 203 0.91 4.99 -22.79
CA ASN A 203 0.57 4.26 -21.59
C ASN A 203 1.85 3.73 -20.92
N ILE A 204 2.11 4.20 -19.72
CA ILE A 204 3.29 3.83 -18.92
C ILE A 204 2.85 3.20 -17.60
N PRO A 205 3.61 2.23 -17.05
CA PRO A 205 3.33 1.72 -15.72
C PRO A 205 3.55 2.83 -14.67
N LEU A 206 2.67 2.90 -13.68
CA LEU A 206 2.92 3.73 -12.51
C LEU A 206 4.12 3.16 -11.73
N PRO A 207 4.89 3.99 -11.01
CA PRO A 207 6.03 3.51 -10.20
C PRO A 207 5.63 2.47 -9.14
N THR A 208 4.35 2.39 -8.81
CA THR A 208 3.77 1.43 -7.87
C THR A 208 3.19 0.18 -8.55
N ASP A 209 3.38 0.02 -9.86
CA ASP A 209 2.85 -1.13 -10.63
C ASP A 209 3.58 -2.43 -10.26
N GLN A 210 3.08 -3.11 -9.25
CA GLN A 210 3.54 -4.43 -8.83
C GLN A 210 2.55 -5.48 -9.31
N ARG A 211 2.83 -6.12 -10.47
CA ARG A 211 1.86 -6.95 -11.20
C ARG A 211 1.28 -8.11 -10.39
N TYR A 212 2.07 -8.68 -9.48
CA TYR A 212 1.62 -9.73 -8.57
C TYR A 212 2.36 -9.67 -7.24
N ALA A 213 1.68 -10.10 -6.18
CA ALA A 213 2.27 -10.31 -4.87
C ALA A 213 1.62 -11.52 -4.19
N VAL A 214 2.45 -12.41 -3.64
CA VAL A 214 2.02 -13.57 -2.84
C VAL A 214 2.63 -13.42 -1.47
N ASN A 215 1.79 -13.51 -0.44
CA ASN A 215 2.25 -13.51 0.94
C ASN A 215 1.62 -14.70 1.68
N LEU A 216 2.42 -15.35 2.50
CA LEU A 216 1.99 -16.40 3.39
C LEU A 216 2.48 -16.06 4.80
N PHE A 217 1.60 -16.21 5.76
CA PHE A 217 1.92 -16.21 7.18
C PHE A 217 1.34 -17.48 7.79
N PHE A 218 2.20 -18.28 8.38
CA PHE A 218 1.85 -19.54 9.00
C PHE A 218 2.39 -19.57 10.42
N THR A 219 1.57 -20.01 11.36
CA THR A 219 1.97 -20.24 12.74
C THR A 219 1.56 -21.62 13.18
N ASP A 220 2.38 -22.22 13.99
CA ASP A 220 2.16 -23.55 14.57
C ASP A 220 2.75 -23.65 15.97
N TYR A 221 2.20 -24.57 16.76
CA TYR A 221 2.79 -25.02 17.99
C TYR A 221 3.58 -26.32 17.76
N PHE A 222 4.67 -26.50 18.51
CA PHE A 222 5.37 -27.78 18.47
C PHE A 222 4.45 -28.91 18.94
N PRO A 223 4.55 -30.09 18.31
CA PRO A 223 3.74 -31.24 18.70
C PRO A 223 3.79 -31.53 20.21
N ARG A 224 2.62 -31.72 20.82
CA ARG A 224 2.44 -32.03 22.23
C ARG A 224 2.82 -30.94 23.22
N THR A 225 3.06 -29.71 22.77
CA THR A 225 3.36 -28.59 23.69
C THR A 225 2.88 -27.27 23.14
N GLU A 226 2.11 -26.54 23.90
CA GLU A 226 1.70 -25.17 23.60
C GLU A 226 2.73 -24.13 24.08
N ARG A 227 3.84 -24.57 24.65
CA ARG A 227 4.89 -23.66 25.14
C ARG A 227 5.78 -23.15 24.01
N TRP A 228 5.95 -23.91 22.95
CA TRP A 228 6.75 -23.54 21.81
C TRP A 228 5.86 -23.19 20.62
N LYS A 229 5.95 -21.97 20.14
CA LYS A 229 5.24 -21.48 18.97
C LYS A 229 6.25 -21.06 17.93
N MET A 230 6.05 -21.52 16.68
CA MET A 230 6.86 -21.07 15.57
C MET A 230 6.01 -20.33 14.53
N SER A 231 6.64 -19.44 13.80
CA SER A 231 6.02 -18.68 12.72
C SER A 231 6.91 -18.68 11.49
N LEU A 232 6.26 -18.76 10.33
CA LEU A 232 6.89 -18.63 9.02
C LEU A 232 6.17 -17.52 8.25
N LYS A 233 6.93 -16.59 7.69
CA LYS A 233 6.41 -15.59 6.77
C LYS A 233 7.17 -15.69 5.45
N LEU A 234 6.44 -15.87 4.36
CA LEU A 234 6.98 -15.84 3.01
C LEU A 234 6.38 -14.66 2.25
N ALA A 235 7.20 -13.95 1.51
CA ALA A 235 6.77 -12.87 0.63
C ALA A 235 7.49 -13.01 -0.72
N TYR A 236 6.69 -12.99 -1.79
CA TYR A 236 7.16 -12.99 -3.17
C TYR A 236 6.34 -11.97 -3.96
N ALA A 237 7.01 -11.00 -4.58
CA ALA A 237 6.31 -9.96 -5.33
C ALA A 237 7.10 -9.53 -6.55
N ASP A 238 6.38 -9.05 -7.58
CA ASP A 238 7.01 -8.53 -8.80
C ASP A 238 7.87 -7.31 -8.50
N GLY A 239 8.91 -7.12 -9.30
CA GLY A 239 9.76 -5.94 -9.22
C GLY A 239 9.01 -4.67 -9.63
N LEU A 240 9.29 -3.57 -8.95
CA LEU A 240 8.72 -2.27 -9.28
C LEU A 240 9.35 -1.70 -10.55
N PRO A 241 8.58 -0.96 -11.37
CA PRO A 241 9.13 -0.27 -12.53
C PRO A 241 10.04 0.89 -12.10
N PHE A 242 11.11 1.10 -12.86
CA PHE A 242 12.01 2.23 -12.72
C PHE A 242 12.47 2.74 -14.09
N SER A 243 12.99 3.96 -14.13
CA SER A 243 13.45 4.59 -15.37
C SER A 243 14.93 4.92 -15.29
N ALA A 244 15.61 4.94 -16.45
CA ALA A 244 16.96 5.43 -16.52
C ALA A 244 17.02 6.96 -16.24
N PRO A 245 18.11 7.48 -15.66
CA PRO A 245 18.26 8.88 -15.37
C PRO A 245 18.24 9.73 -16.65
N HIS A 246 17.86 11.00 -16.52
CA HIS A 246 17.82 11.99 -17.59
C HIS A 246 16.94 11.61 -18.80
N LYS A 247 16.16 10.52 -18.70
CA LYS A 247 15.19 10.16 -19.73
C LYS A 247 13.79 10.43 -19.24
N LYS A 248 12.92 10.88 -20.16
CA LYS A 248 11.51 11.06 -19.86
C LYS A 248 10.91 9.70 -19.49
N ILE A 249 10.09 9.68 -18.46
CA ILE A 249 9.45 8.47 -17.94
C ILE A 249 8.69 7.69 -19.03
N GLU A 250 8.22 8.38 -20.07
CA GLU A 250 7.47 7.78 -21.19
C GLU A 250 8.32 6.89 -22.11
N ASN A 251 9.64 6.97 -22.04
CA ASN A 251 10.50 6.35 -23.02
C ASN A 251 11.23 5.08 -22.54
N ASN A 252 11.39 4.89 -21.23
CA ASN A 252 12.10 3.73 -20.70
C ASN A 252 11.55 3.32 -19.34
N SER A 253 10.92 2.17 -19.32
CA SER A 253 10.47 1.53 -18.09
C SER A 253 11.16 0.17 -17.97
N PHE A 254 12.05 0.04 -17.01
CA PHE A 254 12.65 -1.23 -16.58
C PHE A 254 11.92 -1.74 -15.34
N ARG A 255 12.12 -3.02 -15.00
CA ARG A 255 11.66 -3.57 -13.74
C ARG A 255 12.84 -4.05 -12.91
N ALA A 256 12.76 -3.76 -11.62
CA ALA A 256 13.66 -4.34 -10.63
C ALA A 256 13.44 -5.88 -10.55
N PRO A 257 14.42 -6.64 -10.07
CA PRO A 257 14.22 -8.04 -9.74
C PRO A 257 13.06 -8.23 -8.76
N ALA A 258 12.40 -9.39 -8.84
CA ALA A 258 11.31 -9.74 -7.94
C ALA A 258 11.79 -9.74 -6.48
N TYR A 259 10.97 -9.16 -5.61
CA TYR A 259 11.17 -9.19 -4.16
C TYR A 259 10.90 -10.59 -3.61
N LYS A 260 11.82 -11.11 -2.80
CA LYS A 260 11.74 -12.43 -2.18
C LYS A 260 12.19 -12.34 -0.74
N ARG A 261 11.38 -12.83 0.19
CA ARG A 261 11.76 -12.83 1.60
C ARG A 261 11.12 -14.01 2.33
N ALA A 262 11.91 -14.64 3.19
CA ALA A 262 11.45 -15.62 4.16
C ALA A 262 11.90 -15.18 5.55
N ASP A 263 10.96 -15.11 6.49
CA ASP A 263 11.23 -14.84 7.90
C ASP A 263 10.77 -16.06 8.72
N ILE A 264 11.52 -16.40 9.74
CA ILE A 264 11.16 -17.45 10.70
C ILE A 264 11.25 -16.87 12.12
N GLY A 265 10.25 -17.18 12.92
CA GLY A 265 10.22 -16.81 14.33
C GLY A 265 9.98 -18.02 15.21
N MET A 266 10.56 -18.02 16.40
CA MET A 266 10.31 -19.00 17.43
C MET A 266 10.05 -18.29 18.76
N SER A 267 9.03 -18.73 19.48
CA SER A 267 8.69 -18.17 20.79
C SER A 267 8.47 -19.26 21.80
N TYR A 268 8.94 -19.03 23.02
CA TYR A 268 8.77 -19.93 24.15
C TYR A 268 7.95 -19.24 25.24
N ARG A 269 6.88 -19.90 25.71
CA ARG A 269 6.06 -19.41 26.81
C ARG A 269 6.71 -19.81 28.13
N LEU A 270 7.37 -18.83 28.78
CA LEU A 270 8.06 -19.03 30.07
C LEU A 270 7.05 -19.14 31.20
N LEU A 271 6.01 -18.31 31.22
CA LEU A 271 4.98 -18.24 32.24
C LEU A 271 3.60 -18.36 31.62
N ASN A 272 2.72 -19.18 32.21
CA ASN A 272 1.31 -19.30 31.87
C ASN A 272 0.48 -19.32 33.17
N ASN A 273 -0.20 -18.24 33.46
CA ASN A 273 -1.06 -18.06 34.63
C ASN A 273 -2.52 -17.81 34.20
N GLU A 274 -3.02 -18.54 33.21
CA GLU A 274 -4.41 -18.38 32.73
C GLU A 274 -5.46 -18.64 33.83
N HIS A 275 -5.14 -19.44 34.85
CA HIS A 275 -6.03 -19.82 35.94
C HIS A 275 -5.78 -19.08 37.24
N LYS A 276 -5.22 -17.87 37.27
CA LYS A 276 -5.07 -16.95 38.43
C LYS A 276 -5.00 -17.64 39.83
N THR A 277 -4.17 -18.63 40.00
CA THR A 277 -3.89 -19.25 41.32
C THR A 277 -2.66 -18.69 42.03
N SER A 278 -1.96 -17.76 41.39
CA SER A 278 -0.75 -17.14 41.86
C SER A 278 -0.89 -15.63 42.01
N ASN A 279 -0.26 -15.04 43.01
CA ASN A 279 -0.10 -13.59 43.19
C ASN A 279 0.81 -12.94 42.12
N SER A 280 1.04 -13.59 40.99
CA SER A 280 1.88 -13.06 39.92
C SER A 280 1.21 -11.88 39.24
N ILE A 281 1.94 -10.79 39.03
CA ILE A 281 1.52 -9.62 38.27
C ILE A 281 1.33 -9.98 36.79
N PHE A 282 2.12 -10.92 36.28
CA PHE A 282 2.10 -11.32 34.87
C PHE A 282 1.18 -12.52 34.67
N ARG A 283 0.34 -12.41 33.61
CA ARG A 283 -0.51 -13.49 33.11
C ARG A 283 0.30 -14.45 32.24
N ASN A 284 1.02 -13.91 31.26
CA ASN A 284 1.90 -14.67 30.37
C ASN A 284 3.22 -13.95 30.16
N ILE A 285 4.30 -14.72 30.01
CA ILE A 285 5.60 -14.21 29.57
C ILE A 285 6.08 -15.08 28.41
N TRP A 286 6.34 -14.44 27.27
CA TRP A 286 6.90 -15.09 26.10
C TRP A 286 8.27 -14.54 25.78
N LEU A 287 9.21 -15.45 25.51
CA LEU A 287 10.52 -15.15 24.94
C LEU A 287 10.49 -15.49 23.46
N GLY A 288 10.94 -14.60 22.60
CA GLY A 288 10.93 -14.82 21.16
C GLY A 288 12.25 -14.47 20.50
N ILE A 289 12.58 -15.22 19.46
CA ILE A 289 13.68 -14.94 18.54
C ILE A 289 13.12 -14.99 17.12
N ASP A 290 13.36 -13.93 16.35
CA ASP A 290 12.93 -13.81 14.97
C ASP A 290 14.15 -13.62 14.06
N CYS A 291 14.28 -14.44 13.03
CA CYS A 291 15.26 -14.28 11.97
C CYS A 291 14.55 -13.74 10.72
N LEU A 292 14.78 -12.47 10.41
CA LEU A 292 14.23 -11.79 9.25
C LEU A 292 15.16 -11.96 8.06
N ASN A 293 14.59 -12.16 6.87
CA ASN A 293 15.32 -12.46 5.64
C ASN A 293 16.31 -13.64 5.83
N LEU A 294 15.75 -14.78 6.21
CA LEU A 294 16.48 -16.01 6.57
C LEU A 294 17.56 -16.39 5.55
N PHE A 295 17.28 -16.25 4.28
CA PHE A 295 18.20 -16.62 3.19
C PHE A 295 19.19 -15.51 2.83
N GLY A 296 19.12 -14.33 3.48
CA GLY A 296 20.00 -13.19 3.18
C GLY A 296 19.86 -12.65 1.76
N ILE A 297 18.65 -12.74 1.17
CA ILE A 297 18.42 -12.30 -0.20
C ILE A 297 18.60 -10.79 -0.31
N SER A 298 19.43 -10.36 -1.26
CA SER A 298 19.65 -8.94 -1.55
C SER A 298 18.53 -8.38 -2.43
N ASN A 299 17.43 -7.97 -1.78
CA ASN A 299 16.29 -7.34 -2.47
C ASN A 299 16.63 -5.90 -2.85
N VAL A 300 16.41 -5.55 -4.12
CA VAL A 300 16.69 -4.20 -4.62
C VAL A 300 15.55 -3.26 -4.24
N ASN A 301 15.92 -2.14 -3.59
CA ASN A 301 15.00 -1.05 -3.28
C ASN A 301 14.95 0.00 -4.40
N SER A 302 16.13 0.36 -4.92
CA SER A 302 16.30 1.39 -5.94
C SER A 302 17.64 1.22 -6.63
N TYR A 303 17.90 2.04 -7.64
CA TYR A 303 19.20 2.09 -8.32
C TYR A 303 19.81 3.47 -8.21
N TYR A 304 21.13 3.53 -7.92
CA TYR A 304 21.94 4.70 -8.14
C TYR A 304 22.57 4.61 -9.54
N TRP A 305 22.57 5.71 -10.25
CA TRP A 305 23.24 5.79 -11.54
C TRP A 305 24.56 6.54 -11.38
N ILE A 306 25.65 5.89 -11.74
CA ILE A 306 26.99 6.47 -11.75
C ILE A 306 27.44 6.58 -13.20
N THR A 307 28.10 7.70 -13.53
CA THR A 307 28.68 7.93 -14.83
C THR A 307 30.19 7.89 -14.69
N ASP A 308 30.87 7.07 -15.49
CA ASP A 308 32.31 7.00 -15.49
C ASP A 308 32.97 8.15 -16.31
N VAL A 309 34.28 8.18 -16.34
CA VAL A 309 35.05 9.20 -17.05
C VAL A 309 34.88 9.14 -18.57
N THR A 310 34.37 8.02 -19.10
CA THR A 310 34.06 7.79 -20.51
C THR A 310 32.59 8.04 -20.86
N ASN A 311 31.82 8.60 -19.91
CA ASN A 311 30.39 8.91 -20.02
C ASN A 311 29.48 7.69 -20.16
N HIS A 312 29.91 6.51 -19.70
CA HIS A 312 29.06 5.35 -19.57
C HIS A 312 28.29 5.37 -18.23
N GLN A 313 27.04 4.99 -18.28
CA GLN A 313 26.16 4.97 -17.12
C GLN A 313 25.96 3.55 -16.58
N TYR A 314 26.20 3.37 -15.30
CA TYR A 314 26.02 2.09 -14.58
C TYR A 314 24.93 2.20 -13.55
N ALA A 315 24.02 1.22 -13.53
CA ALA A 315 22.99 1.08 -12.51
C ALA A 315 23.55 0.30 -11.32
N VAL A 316 23.80 0.98 -10.21
CA VAL A 316 24.25 0.35 -8.97
C VAL A 316 23.06 0.09 -8.06
N PRO A 317 22.74 -1.16 -7.71
CA PRO A 317 21.59 -1.46 -6.88
C PRO A 317 21.79 -1.00 -5.44
N ASN A 318 20.76 -0.38 -4.88
CA ASN A 318 20.62 -0.10 -3.46
C ASN A 318 19.73 -1.18 -2.85
N TYR A 319 20.28 -1.96 -1.94
CA TYR A 319 19.58 -3.10 -1.37
C TYR A 319 18.83 -2.74 -0.11
N LEU A 320 17.70 -3.42 0.10
CA LEU A 320 17.01 -3.44 1.38
C LEU A 320 17.84 -4.17 2.43
N THR A 321 17.43 -4.06 3.69
CA THR A 321 18.12 -4.66 4.84
C THR A 321 18.32 -6.17 4.62
N GLY A 322 19.55 -6.63 4.87
CA GLY A 322 19.93 -8.03 4.82
C GLY A 322 19.31 -8.85 5.96
N ARG A 323 19.94 -9.97 6.32
CA ARG A 323 19.48 -10.79 7.43
C ARG A 323 19.59 -10.03 8.76
N GLN A 324 18.53 -10.12 9.58
CA GLN A 324 18.48 -9.55 10.92
C GLN A 324 17.97 -10.59 11.90
N ILE A 325 18.52 -10.60 13.10
CA ILE A 325 18.08 -11.43 14.21
C ILE A 325 17.59 -10.48 15.29
N ASN A 326 16.34 -10.66 15.73
CA ASN A 326 15.70 -9.89 16.79
C ASN A 326 15.34 -10.83 17.94
N ALA A 327 15.62 -10.40 19.16
CA ALA A 327 15.10 -11.03 20.35
C ALA A 327 14.02 -10.14 20.97
N ARG A 328 12.95 -10.77 21.51
CA ARG A 328 11.87 -10.04 22.17
C ARG A 328 11.39 -10.74 23.43
N ILE A 329 10.89 -9.94 24.36
CA ILE A 329 10.17 -10.41 25.54
C ILE A 329 8.80 -9.75 25.49
N LEU A 330 7.73 -10.56 25.56
CA LEU A 330 6.36 -10.10 25.65
C LEU A 330 5.81 -10.48 27.02
N CYS A 331 5.38 -9.47 27.78
CA CYS A 331 4.76 -9.65 29.09
C CYS A 331 3.29 -9.21 29.00
N GLU A 332 2.39 -10.12 29.34
CA GLU A 332 0.94 -9.86 29.46
C GLU A 332 0.58 -9.80 30.94
N PHE A 333 -0.15 -8.75 31.33
CA PHE A 333 -0.57 -8.47 32.71
C PHE A 333 -1.97 -8.97 33.01
#